data_996ad42c9d6321a4345b6e67884139d6
#
_entry.id   996ad42c9d6321a4345b6e67884139d6
#
_cell.length_a   1.000
_cell.length_b   1.000
_cell.length_c   1.000
_cell.angle_alpha   90.00
_cell.angle_beta   90.00
_cell.angle_gamma   90.00
#
_symmetry.space_group_name_H-M   'P 1'
#
loop_
_entity.id
_entity.type
_entity.pdbx_description
1 polymer ?
#
loop_
_entity_poly.entity_id
_entity_poly.type
_entity_poly.pdbx_seq_one_letter_code
_entity_poly.pdbx_strand_id
1 'polypeptide(L)'
;MPIGLGLACSHAPNVFIPPEHWDVRYKQAIADVPQPLAAARETLEVRRGYAARIERAFEVLRDKLAAYKPDALIMVTDDHNEMYDENLCQPSIAMFLGERGTGILSLRYNDDAEQNAKRFTVTCDQELAAYLANGLVQMEFDLALTRTPETRSLGPEDRGMGHGFTRTAPKLMPDLDIPAVLLWLNCYFEPLPTAKRCIDLGRAIAELCRKRDQKIAIFGTGGLSHDPRGPRGGWVDEPLDRSVLQALANADLDRLRSLFLLNSDTYHGGTGEIRNWLVVAGAMGDCGATIVDYMAVHHIITGVGFAYWDPAKSI
;
A
#
# COMPACT_ATOMS: atom_id res chain seq x y z
N MET A 1 -19.03 -13.98 -6.55
CA MET A 1 -18.64 -12.68 -6.00
C MET A 1 -17.58 -12.09 -6.91
N PRO A 2 -17.64 -10.81 -7.22
CA PRO A 2 -16.77 -10.19 -8.25
C PRO A 2 -15.32 -10.01 -7.79
N ILE A 3 -15.12 -9.49 -6.57
CA ILE A 3 -13.82 -9.49 -5.91
C ILE A 3 -13.88 -10.55 -4.81
N GLY A 4 -13.18 -11.65 -5.00
CA GLY A 4 -13.23 -12.79 -4.10
C GLY A 4 -11.98 -12.95 -3.23
N LEU A 5 -11.01 -12.01 -3.34
CA LEU A 5 -9.83 -11.97 -2.49
C LEU A 5 -9.40 -10.51 -2.30
N GLY A 6 -9.26 -10.10 -1.05
CA GLY A 6 -8.60 -8.87 -0.65
C GLY A 6 -7.26 -9.19 0.02
N LEU A 7 -6.25 -8.37 -0.23
CA LEU A 7 -4.93 -8.47 0.37
C LEU A 7 -4.47 -7.09 0.83
N ALA A 8 -3.68 -7.01 1.89
CA ALA A 8 -3.03 -5.78 2.28
C ALA A 8 -1.68 -6.03 2.98
N CYS A 9 -0.73 -5.12 2.77
CA CYS A 9 0.54 -5.13 3.48
C CYS A 9 1.15 -3.73 3.61
N SER A 10 2.07 -3.58 4.56
CA SER A 10 2.95 -2.41 4.61
C SER A 10 4.00 -2.45 3.49
N HIS A 11 4.41 -1.27 2.99
CA HIS A 11 5.43 -1.16 1.94
C HIS A 11 6.62 -0.28 2.31
N ALA A 12 6.82 0.03 3.58
CA ALA A 12 7.96 0.83 4.03
C ALA A 12 9.29 0.31 3.41
N PRO A 13 10.17 1.20 2.97
CA PRO A 13 11.38 0.80 2.22
C PRO A 13 12.23 -0.29 2.89
N ASN A 14 12.34 -0.23 4.22
CA ASN A 14 13.16 -1.18 4.98
C ASN A 14 12.58 -2.61 5.03
N VAL A 15 11.29 -2.80 4.70
CA VAL A 15 10.67 -4.13 4.57
C VAL A 15 11.36 -4.96 3.48
N PHE A 16 11.95 -4.32 2.47
CA PHE A 16 12.47 -4.95 1.25
C PHE A 16 14.00 -5.04 1.21
N ILE A 17 14.69 -4.66 2.28
CA ILE A 17 16.15 -4.70 2.36
C ILE A 17 16.62 -5.60 3.52
N PRO A 18 17.85 -6.12 3.48
CA PRO A 18 18.39 -6.93 4.56
C PRO A 18 18.40 -6.19 5.91
N PRO A 19 18.09 -6.86 7.02
CA PRO A 19 17.97 -6.25 8.35
C PRO A 19 19.29 -5.65 8.86
N GLU A 20 20.42 -6.05 8.29
CA GLU A 20 21.74 -5.47 8.53
C GLU A 20 21.83 -3.98 8.15
N HIS A 21 21.02 -3.54 7.18
CA HIS A 21 20.99 -2.17 6.67
C HIS A 21 19.89 -1.29 7.28
N TRP A 22 19.01 -1.84 8.13
CA TRP A 22 17.92 -1.06 8.74
C TRP A 22 18.42 0.07 9.62
N ASP A 23 19.51 -0.12 10.31
CA ASP A 23 20.11 0.86 11.24
C ASP A 23 20.51 2.17 10.51
N VAL A 24 21.06 2.06 9.32
CA VAL A 24 21.44 3.22 8.49
C VAL A 24 20.21 4.02 8.08
N ARG A 25 19.19 3.32 7.57
CA ARG A 25 17.92 3.94 7.15
C ARG A 25 17.15 4.53 8.32
N TYR A 26 17.14 3.85 9.46
CA TYR A 26 16.56 4.35 10.69
C TYR A 26 17.15 5.72 11.07
N LYS A 27 18.49 5.79 11.16
CA LYS A 27 19.18 7.04 11.51
C LYS A 27 18.93 8.19 10.54
N GLN A 28 18.67 7.90 9.27
CA GLN A 28 18.33 8.91 8.26
C GLN A 28 16.89 9.42 8.33
N ALA A 29 16.00 8.62 8.88
CA ALA A 29 14.55 8.87 8.85
C ALA A 29 13.95 9.34 10.18
N ILE A 30 14.70 9.24 11.28
CA ILE A 30 14.24 9.69 12.59
C ILE A 30 14.31 11.20 12.73
N ALA A 31 13.40 11.77 13.53
CA ALA A 31 13.45 13.15 13.95
C ALA A 31 14.53 13.36 15.03
N ASP A 32 14.96 14.62 15.20
CA ASP A 32 15.84 15.02 16.30
C ASP A 32 15.07 15.16 17.63
N VAL A 33 14.46 14.04 18.04
CA VAL A 33 13.69 13.91 19.27
C VAL A 33 14.06 12.60 19.98
N PRO A 34 13.82 12.46 21.30
CA PRO A 34 14.05 11.22 22.01
C PRO A 34 13.31 10.05 21.37
N GLN A 35 14.05 9.02 20.98
CA GLN A 35 13.46 7.83 20.37
C GLN A 35 12.86 6.87 21.42
N PRO A 36 11.84 6.08 21.07
CA PRO A 36 11.26 5.10 21.98
C PRO A 36 12.32 4.12 22.50
N LEU A 37 12.27 3.80 23.80
CA LEU A 37 13.19 2.82 24.39
C LEU A 37 13.13 1.44 23.71
N ALA A 38 12.01 1.11 23.09
CA ALA A 38 11.86 -0.11 22.31
C ALA A 38 12.86 -0.19 21.15
N ALA A 39 13.18 0.93 20.48
CA ALA A 39 14.14 0.97 19.39
C ALA A 39 15.52 0.46 19.82
N ALA A 40 15.98 0.82 21.03
CA ALA A 40 17.27 0.37 21.55
C ALA A 40 17.32 -1.15 21.83
N ARG A 41 16.17 -1.81 21.94
CA ARG A 41 16.07 -3.26 22.18
C ARG A 41 16.07 -4.07 20.88
N GLU A 42 15.91 -3.43 19.73
CA GLU A 42 15.92 -4.09 18.42
C GLU A 42 17.36 -4.38 17.97
N THR A 43 18.00 -5.34 18.67
CA THR A 43 19.32 -5.86 18.24
C THR A 43 19.25 -6.43 16.83
N LEU A 44 20.40 -6.70 16.19
CA LEU A 44 20.43 -7.33 14.88
C LEU A 44 19.70 -8.69 14.86
N GLU A 45 19.80 -9.47 15.93
CA GLU A 45 19.07 -10.73 16.06
C GLU A 45 17.54 -10.52 16.07
N VAL A 46 17.06 -9.54 16.83
CA VAL A 46 15.63 -9.17 16.84
C VAL A 46 15.17 -8.72 15.46
N ARG A 47 15.96 -7.87 14.79
CA ARG A 47 15.66 -7.39 13.40
C ARG A 47 15.61 -8.55 12.40
N ARG A 48 16.52 -9.53 12.51
CA ARG A 48 16.46 -10.77 11.68
C ARG A 48 15.19 -11.59 11.97
N GLY A 49 14.77 -11.63 13.21
CA GLY A 49 13.49 -12.24 13.61
C GLY A 49 12.29 -11.54 12.95
N TYR A 50 12.27 -10.21 12.91
CA TYR A 50 11.25 -9.45 12.20
C TYR A 50 11.30 -9.70 10.69
N ALA A 51 12.49 -9.67 10.07
CA ALA A 51 12.66 -9.96 8.63
C ALA A 51 12.12 -11.35 8.26
N ALA A 52 12.37 -12.36 9.09
CA ALA A 52 11.83 -13.69 8.88
C ALA A 52 10.29 -13.76 9.01
N ARG A 53 9.69 -12.97 9.91
CA ARG A 53 8.23 -12.85 10.03
C ARG A 53 7.63 -12.15 8.81
N ILE A 54 8.25 -11.08 8.34
CA ILE A 54 7.85 -10.35 7.13
C ILE A 54 7.82 -11.31 5.92
N GLU A 55 8.88 -12.09 5.72
CA GLU A 55 8.92 -13.03 4.58
C GLU A 55 7.81 -14.09 4.69
N ARG A 56 7.60 -14.68 5.87
CA ARG A 56 6.48 -15.63 6.09
C ARG A 56 5.12 -15.00 5.83
N ALA A 57 4.93 -13.73 6.20
CA ALA A 57 3.67 -13.04 5.93
C ALA A 57 3.44 -12.82 4.43
N PHE A 58 4.49 -12.47 3.67
CA PHE A 58 4.40 -12.42 2.20
C PHE A 58 4.12 -13.80 1.60
N GLU A 59 4.71 -14.89 2.12
CA GLU A 59 4.40 -16.27 1.69
C GLU A 59 2.91 -16.57 1.83
N VAL A 60 2.31 -16.22 2.97
CA VAL A 60 0.86 -16.40 3.18
C VAL A 60 0.05 -15.61 2.14
N LEU A 61 0.42 -14.35 1.84
CA LEU A 61 -0.30 -13.56 0.83
C LEU A 61 -0.13 -14.15 -0.58
N ARG A 62 1.08 -14.60 -0.94
CA ARG A 62 1.35 -15.31 -2.22
C ARG A 62 0.51 -16.57 -2.36
N ASP A 63 0.47 -17.39 -1.31
CA ASP A 63 -0.30 -18.64 -1.32
C ASP A 63 -1.80 -18.37 -1.49
N LYS A 64 -2.31 -17.32 -0.86
CA LYS A 64 -3.70 -16.89 -1.05
C LYS A 64 -3.97 -16.46 -2.48
N LEU A 65 -3.09 -15.65 -3.06
CA LEU A 65 -3.22 -15.17 -4.44
C LEU A 65 -3.14 -16.35 -5.43
N ALA A 66 -2.16 -17.24 -5.26
CA ALA A 66 -1.98 -18.43 -6.08
C ALA A 66 -3.15 -19.41 -5.99
N ALA A 67 -3.72 -19.60 -4.79
CA ALA A 67 -4.89 -20.46 -4.60
C ALA A 67 -6.16 -19.85 -5.22
N TYR A 68 -6.31 -18.53 -5.15
CA TYR A 68 -7.46 -17.83 -5.72
C TYR A 68 -7.41 -17.79 -7.25
N LYS A 69 -6.22 -17.68 -7.85
CA LYS A 69 -5.99 -17.60 -9.32
C LYS A 69 -6.86 -16.53 -9.97
N PRO A 70 -6.63 -15.24 -9.68
CA PRO A 70 -7.40 -14.16 -10.31
C PRO A 70 -6.98 -13.97 -11.76
N ASP A 71 -7.92 -13.49 -12.58
CA ASP A 71 -7.66 -13.06 -13.97
C ASP A 71 -7.03 -11.65 -14.00
N ALA A 72 -7.26 -10.85 -12.94
CA ALA A 72 -6.68 -9.52 -12.77
C ALA A 72 -6.49 -9.15 -11.29
N LEU A 73 -5.50 -8.29 -11.01
CA LEU A 73 -5.20 -7.75 -9.69
C LEU A 73 -5.34 -6.23 -9.69
N ILE A 74 -6.29 -5.70 -8.91
CA ILE A 74 -6.36 -4.25 -8.66
C ILE A 74 -5.38 -3.93 -7.53
N MET A 75 -4.36 -3.12 -7.83
CA MET A 75 -3.37 -2.66 -6.85
C MET A 75 -3.65 -1.22 -6.47
N VAL A 76 -3.79 -0.96 -5.18
CA VAL A 76 -4.04 0.36 -4.59
C VAL A 76 -2.86 0.76 -3.73
N THR A 77 -2.25 1.90 -4.03
CA THR A 77 -1.14 2.47 -3.26
C THR A 77 -1.24 3.99 -3.24
N ASP A 78 -0.32 4.63 -2.57
CA ASP A 78 -0.12 6.07 -2.59
C ASP A 78 1.05 6.47 -3.50
N ASP A 79 1.28 7.77 -3.62
CA ASP A 79 2.40 8.36 -4.34
C ASP A 79 3.17 9.33 -3.43
N HIS A 80 4.49 9.22 -3.45
CA HIS A 80 5.40 10.03 -2.66
C HIS A 80 6.18 11.04 -3.53
N ASN A 81 5.48 11.80 -4.36
CA ASN A 81 6.11 12.64 -5.38
C ASN A 81 6.98 11.83 -6.37
N GLU A 82 6.53 10.62 -6.70
CA GLU A 82 7.24 9.73 -7.64
C GLU A 82 6.63 9.79 -9.04
N MET A 83 5.30 9.65 -9.16
CA MET A 83 4.54 9.83 -10.41
C MET A 83 3.92 11.22 -10.51
N TYR A 84 3.44 11.75 -9.40
CA TYR A 84 2.80 13.04 -9.28
C TYR A 84 3.66 13.95 -8.41
N ASP A 85 3.53 15.25 -8.60
CA ASP A 85 4.29 16.26 -7.86
C ASP A 85 3.32 17.20 -7.16
N GLU A 86 3.48 17.37 -5.86
CA GLU A 86 2.60 18.22 -5.03
C GLU A 86 2.53 19.68 -5.50
N ASN A 87 3.59 20.17 -6.17
CA ASN A 87 3.66 21.53 -6.68
C ASN A 87 3.13 21.67 -8.11
N LEU A 88 2.95 20.57 -8.84
CA LEU A 88 2.51 20.58 -10.23
C LEU A 88 1.12 19.97 -10.41
N CYS A 89 0.93 18.78 -9.93
CA CYS A 89 -0.33 18.03 -10.07
C CYS A 89 -0.38 16.89 -9.06
N GLN A 90 -1.15 17.07 -7.98
CA GLN A 90 -1.38 16.03 -6.98
C GLN A 90 -2.87 15.62 -7.00
N PRO A 91 -3.24 14.58 -7.74
CA PRO A 91 -4.63 14.12 -7.76
C PRO A 91 -4.99 13.38 -6.47
N SER A 92 -6.23 13.54 -6.00
CA SER A 92 -6.74 12.75 -4.86
C SER A 92 -6.83 11.26 -5.18
N ILE A 93 -7.18 10.91 -6.42
CA ILE A 93 -7.28 9.54 -6.94
C ILE A 93 -6.75 9.56 -8.38
N ALA A 94 -5.90 8.61 -8.72
CA ALA A 94 -5.42 8.45 -10.09
C ALA A 94 -5.45 6.98 -10.53
N MET A 95 -5.62 6.75 -11.84
CA MET A 95 -5.63 5.41 -12.43
C MET A 95 -4.77 5.36 -13.69
N PHE A 96 -4.01 4.27 -13.83
CA PHE A 96 -3.19 4.02 -14.99
C PHE A 96 -3.99 3.27 -16.07
N LEU A 97 -3.97 3.79 -17.28
CA LEU A 97 -4.64 3.22 -18.45
C LEU A 97 -3.66 2.72 -19.52
N GLY A 98 -2.37 2.67 -19.21
CA GLY A 98 -1.36 2.16 -20.14
C GLY A 98 -1.31 0.63 -20.13
N GLU A 99 -0.64 0.06 -21.13
CA GLU A 99 -0.48 -1.38 -21.28
C GLU A 99 0.56 -1.97 -20.31
N ARG A 100 1.59 -1.20 -20.00
CA ARG A 100 2.72 -1.65 -19.19
C ARG A 100 3.11 -0.61 -18.17
N GLY A 101 3.04 -0.97 -16.91
CA GLY A 101 3.55 -0.16 -15.82
C GLY A 101 5.01 -0.49 -15.55
N THR A 102 5.90 0.50 -15.60
CA THR A 102 7.36 0.32 -15.39
C THR A 102 7.85 1.29 -14.33
N GLY A 103 8.77 0.84 -13.49
CA GLY A 103 9.41 1.69 -12.50
C GLY A 103 10.72 1.11 -11.98
N ILE A 104 11.45 1.89 -11.20
CA ILE A 104 12.71 1.49 -10.58
C ILE A 104 12.41 0.78 -9.26
N LEU A 105 13.07 -0.36 -9.02
CA LEU A 105 12.95 -1.09 -7.76
C LEU A 105 13.47 -0.27 -6.56
N SER A 106 14.45 0.59 -6.78
CA SER A 106 14.95 1.62 -5.85
C SER A 106 15.12 1.15 -4.40
N LEU A 107 15.89 0.10 -4.18
CA LEU A 107 16.19 -0.37 -2.81
C LEU A 107 17.18 0.55 -2.08
N ARG A 108 18.16 1.12 -2.79
CA ARG A 108 19.11 2.16 -2.35
C ARG A 108 19.67 1.98 -0.92
N TYR A 109 20.02 0.76 -0.56
CA TYR A 109 20.63 0.47 0.74
C TYR A 109 22.15 0.22 0.67
N ASN A 110 22.67 0.17 -0.55
CA ASN A 110 24.08 0.00 -0.86
C ASN A 110 24.49 0.86 -2.07
N ASP A 111 25.77 0.87 -2.40
CA ASP A 111 26.33 1.63 -3.52
C ASP A 111 26.30 0.86 -4.86
N ASP A 112 25.56 -0.27 -4.93
CA ASP A 112 25.39 -1.06 -6.15
C ASP A 112 24.45 -0.32 -7.11
N ALA A 113 25.07 0.37 -8.09
CA ALA A 113 24.35 1.16 -9.08
C ALA A 113 23.48 0.29 -10.01
N GLU A 114 23.90 -0.94 -10.33
CA GLU A 114 23.13 -1.85 -11.18
C GLU A 114 21.86 -2.32 -10.46
N GLN A 115 21.98 -2.73 -9.19
CA GLN A 115 20.84 -3.11 -8.38
C GLN A 115 19.87 -1.94 -8.16
N ASN A 116 20.40 -0.74 -7.91
CA ASN A 116 19.61 0.46 -7.68
C ASN A 116 18.91 0.96 -8.94
N ALA A 117 19.39 0.62 -10.13
CA ALA A 117 18.81 0.96 -11.41
C ALA A 117 17.89 -0.15 -11.99
N LYS A 118 17.75 -1.29 -11.31
CA LYS A 118 16.93 -2.41 -11.78
C LYS A 118 15.49 -1.97 -11.98
N ARG A 119 15.00 -2.13 -13.21
CA ARG A 119 13.61 -1.84 -13.57
C ARG A 119 12.73 -3.05 -13.39
N PHE A 120 11.50 -2.75 -13.10
CA PHE A 120 10.39 -3.66 -12.94
C PHE A 120 9.27 -3.26 -13.91
N THR A 121 8.62 -4.24 -14.51
CA THR A 121 7.52 -3.99 -15.44
C THR A 121 6.40 -4.98 -15.18
N VAL A 122 5.18 -4.49 -15.05
CA VAL A 122 3.96 -5.29 -14.94
C VAL A 122 3.06 -5.02 -16.15
N THR A 123 2.44 -6.09 -16.68
CA THR A 123 1.38 -5.96 -17.68
C THR A 123 0.11 -5.44 -17.02
N CYS A 124 -0.57 -4.49 -17.65
CA CYS A 124 -1.79 -3.90 -17.12
C CYS A 124 -3.02 -4.35 -17.92
N ASP A 125 -4.12 -4.62 -17.21
CA ASP A 125 -5.43 -4.87 -17.84
C ASP A 125 -6.07 -3.54 -18.22
N GLN A 126 -5.76 -3.07 -19.44
CA GLN A 126 -6.25 -1.78 -19.94
C GLN A 126 -7.77 -1.75 -20.08
N GLU A 127 -8.40 -2.87 -20.43
CA GLU A 127 -9.86 -2.95 -20.61
C GLU A 127 -10.55 -2.79 -19.25
N LEU A 128 -10.11 -3.54 -18.25
CA LEU A 128 -10.64 -3.42 -16.90
C LEU A 128 -10.38 -2.03 -16.31
N ALA A 129 -9.18 -1.48 -16.49
CA ALA A 129 -8.83 -0.14 -16.03
C ALA A 129 -9.74 0.94 -16.65
N ALA A 130 -9.93 0.90 -17.97
CA ALA A 130 -10.82 1.83 -18.66
C ALA A 130 -12.28 1.68 -18.25
N TYR A 131 -12.75 0.43 -18.08
CA TYR A 131 -14.08 0.14 -17.59
C TYR A 131 -14.32 0.71 -16.17
N LEU A 132 -13.38 0.46 -15.25
CA LEU A 132 -13.46 0.99 -13.90
C LEU A 132 -13.39 2.53 -13.89
N ALA A 133 -12.48 3.14 -14.66
CA ALA A 133 -12.38 4.59 -14.73
C ALA A 133 -13.71 5.22 -15.18
N ASN A 134 -14.30 4.72 -16.26
CA ASN A 134 -15.59 5.22 -16.76
C ASN A 134 -16.71 5.02 -15.71
N GLY A 135 -16.79 3.83 -15.10
CA GLY A 135 -17.82 3.53 -14.10
C GLY A 135 -17.67 4.39 -12.85
N LEU A 136 -16.45 4.61 -12.36
CA LEU A 136 -16.19 5.42 -11.18
C LEU A 136 -16.57 6.90 -11.41
N VAL A 137 -16.29 7.46 -12.59
CA VAL A 137 -16.73 8.82 -12.95
C VAL A 137 -18.26 8.93 -12.93
N GLN A 138 -18.98 7.92 -13.44
CA GLN A 138 -20.45 7.89 -13.36
C GLN A 138 -20.97 7.74 -11.91
N MET A 139 -20.12 7.26 -10.99
CA MET A 139 -20.41 7.16 -9.55
C MET A 139 -19.82 8.34 -8.76
N GLU A 140 -19.56 9.47 -9.45
CA GLU A 140 -19.10 10.74 -8.86
C GLU A 140 -17.71 10.69 -8.22
N PHE A 141 -16.82 9.81 -8.71
CA PHE A 141 -15.40 9.82 -8.37
C PHE A 141 -14.59 10.54 -9.45
N ASP A 142 -13.96 11.67 -9.08
CA ASP A 142 -13.02 12.35 -9.95
C ASP A 142 -11.68 11.63 -9.97
N LEU A 143 -11.22 11.26 -11.17
CA LEU A 143 -9.98 10.53 -11.38
C LEU A 143 -9.02 11.29 -12.28
N ALA A 144 -7.76 11.38 -11.91
CA ALA A 144 -6.71 11.66 -12.85
C ALA A 144 -6.37 10.37 -13.63
N LEU A 145 -6.21 10.50 -14.94
CA LEU A 145 -5.89 9.37 -15.81
C LEU A 145 -4.51 9.55 -16.43
N THR A 146 -3.67 8.54 -16.33
CA THR A 146 -2.35 8.53 -16.98
C THR A 146 -2.18 7.29 -17.86
N ARG A 147 -1.39 7.39 -18.94
CA ARG A 147 -1.11 6.30 -19.87
C ARG A 147 0.36 6.00 -20.03
N THR A 148 1.21 6.87 -19.50
CA THR A 148 2.65 6.68 -19.51
C THR A 148 3.16 6.59 -18.08
N PRO A 149 4.15 5.72 -17.79
CA PRO A 149 4.75 5.61 -16.48
C PRO A 149 5.82 6.69 -16.23
N GLU A 150 5.86 7.73 -17.02
CA GLU A 150 6.82 8.82 -16.89
C GLU A 150 6.49 9.65 -15.67
N THR A 151 7.49 9.86 -14.81
CA THR A 151 7.34 10.72 -13.65
C THR A 151 7.25 12.19 -14.06
N ARG A 152 6.49 12.97 -13.32
CA ARG A 152 6.51 14.43 -13.37
C ARG A 152 7.39 15.02 -12.26
N SER A 153 8.02 14.18 -11.46
CA SER A 153 8.96 14.61 -10.44
C SER A 153 10.09 15.41 -11.07
N LEU A 154 10.41 16.56 -10.47
CA LEU A 154 11.51 17.43 -10.87
C LEU A 154 12.90 16.84 -10.58
N GLY A 155 12.97 15.59 -10.15
CA GLY A 155 14.22 14.88 -9.89
C GLY A 155 14.88 14.40 -11.20
N PRO A 156 16.23 14.23 -11.19
CA PRO A 156 16.99 13.76 -12.36
C PRO A 156 16.74 12.29 -12.71
N GLU A 157 15.85 11.60 -11.98
CA GLU A 157 15.61 10.18 -12.11
C GLU A 157 14.17 9.92 -12.51
N ASP A 158 13.99 9.37 -13.70
CA ASP A 158 12.73 8.75 -14.11
C ASP A 158 12.49 7.50 -13.24
N ARG A 159 11.73 7.65 -12.16
CA ARG A 159 11.40 6.55 -11.25
C ARG A 159 10.27 5.67 -11.78
N GLY A 160 9.50 6.18 -12.72
CA GLY A 160 8.32 5.51 -13.22
C GLY A 160 7.25 5.37 -12.14
N MET A 161 6.58 4.22 -12.11
CA MET A 161 5.58 3.90 -11.10
C MET A 161 6.21 3.84 -9.72
N GLY A 162 5.57 4.45 -8.74
CA GLY A 162 6.07 4.58 -7.38
C GLY A 162 6.42 3.26 -6.68
N HIS A 163 7.21 3.37 -5.64
CA HIS A 163 7.76 2.22 -4.90
C HIS A 163 6.69 1.31 -4.28
N GLY A 164 5.49 1.84 -4.01
CA GLY A 164 4.37 1.04 -3.53
C GLY A 164 4.00 -0.09 -4.48
N PHE A 165 4.14 0.10 -5.80
CA PHE A 165 3.98 -0.95 -6.80
C PHE A 165 5.26 -1.74 -7.03
N THR A 166 6.37 -1.05 -7.30
CA THR A 166 7.60 -1.68 -7.78
C THR A 166 8.27 -2.59 -6.76
N ARG A 167 8.00 -2.40 -5.46
CA ARG A 167 8.53 -3.26 -4.40
C ARG A 167 7.58 -4.36 -3.98
N THR A 168 6.28 -4.06 -3.94
CA THR A 168 5.29 -5.02 -3.44
C THR A 168 4.88 -6.04 -4.49
N ALA A 169 4.73 -5.65 -5.75
CA ALA A 169 4.30 -6.55 -6.80
C ALA A 169 5.26 -7.74 -7.01
N PRO A 170 6.61 -7.58 -7.08
CA PRO A 170 7.52 -8.72 -7.19
C PRO A 170 7.53 -9.62 -5.96
N LYS A 171 7.19 -9.07 -4.78
CA LYS A 171 7.07 -9.87 -3.56
C LYS A 171 5.77 -10.68 -3.53
N LEU A 172 4.70 -10.14 -4.06
CA LEU A 172 3.38 -10.77 -4.08
C LEU A 172 3.21 -11.75 -5.24
N MET A 173 3.71 -11.40 -6.42
CA MET A 173 3.64 -12.19 -7.65
C MET A 173 5.00 -12.20 -8.36
N PRO A 174 5.91 -13.10 -7.96
CA PRO A 174 7.30 -13.12 -8.46
C PRO A 174 7.41 -13.26 -9.99
N ASP A 175 6.48 -13.97 -10.62
CA ASP A 175 6.45 -14.19 -12.07
C ASP A 175 5.75 -13.06 -12.83
N LEU A 176 5.10 -12.11 -12.13
CA LEU A 176 4.39 -10.95 -12.69
C LEU A 176 3.38 -11.33 -13.79
N ASP A 177 2.75 -12.48 -13.65
CA ASP A 177 1.90 -13.15 -14.63
C ASP A 177 0.42 -12.71 -14.54
N ILE A 178 0.04 -11.97 -13.49
CA ILE A 178 -1.33 -11.50 -13.30
C ILE A 178 -1.42 -10.04 -13.81
N PRO A 179 -2.25 -9.77 -14.84
CA PRO A 179 -2.48 -8.40 -15.31
C PRO A 179 -2.99 -7.49 -14.19
N ALA A 180 -2.43 -6.28 -14.07
CA ALA A 180 -2.74 -5.37 -12.98
C ALA A 180 -3.58 -4.16 -13.43
N VAL A 181 -4.45 -3.68 -12.55
CA VAL A 181 -5.00 -2.32 -12.60
C VAL A 181 -4.35 -1.52 -11.49
N LEU A 182 -3.73 -0.39 -11.83
CA LEU A 182 -2.95 0.41 -10.90
C LEU A 182 -3.71 1.67 -10.53
N LEU A 183 -3.93 1.87 -9.23
CA LEU A 183 -4.68 2.97 -8.66
C LEU A 183 -3.87 3.62 -7.55
N TRP A 184 -3.71 4.94 -7.62
CA TRP A 184 -3.07 5.75 -6.59
C TRP A 184 -4.09 6.54 -5.79
N LEU A 185 -3.83 6.66 -4.49
CA LEU A 185 -4.49 7.60 -3.60
C LEU A 185 -3.48 8.63 -3.10
N ASN A 186 -3.92 9.88 -2.98
CA ASN A 186 -3.16 10.85 -2.22
C ASN A 186 -3.30 10.56 -0.72
N CYS A 187 -2.20 10.18 -0.07
CA CYS A 187 -2.14 9.88 1.36
C CYS A 187 -1.30 10.87 2.16
N TYR A 188 -0.58 11.79 1.50
CA TYR A 188 0.41 12.67 2.12
C TYR A 188 0.14 14.16 2.02
N PHE A 189 -0.37 14.63 0.89
CA PHE A 189 -0.42 16.06 0.54
C PHE A 189 -1.84 16.59 0.60
N GLU A 190 -2.12 17.52 1.51
CA GLU A 190 -3.45 18.12 1.64
C GLU A 190 -3.90 18.82 0.32
N PRO A 191 -5.19 18.69 -0.07
CA PRO A 191 -6.29 18.03 0.66
C PRO A 191 -6.33 16.51 0.46
N LEU A 192 -6.55 15.79 1.56
CA LEU A 192 -6.56 14.32 1.57
C LEU A 192 -7.97 13.73 1.45
N PRO A 193 -8.17 12.59 0.75
CA PRO A 193 -9.45 11.89 0.77
C PRO A 193 -9.79 11.42 2.19
N THR A 194 -11.06 11.55 2.58
CA THR A 194 -11.52 11.06 3.88
C THR A 194 -11.54 9.52 3.92
N ALA A 195 -11.48 8.93 5.11
CA ALA A 195 -11.64 7.50 5.30
C ALA A 195 -12.96 6.98 4.67
N LYS A 196 -14.06 7.72 4.86
CA LYS A 196 -15.35 7.42 4.22
C LYS A 196 -15.22 7.34 2.70
N ARG A 197 -14.55 8.33 2.06
CA ARG A 197 -14.37 8.37 0.60
C ARG A 197 -13.57 7.17 0.10
N CYS A 198 -12.56 6.73 0.85
CA CYS A 198 -11.76 5.55 0.50
C CYS A 198 -12.59 4.25 0.59
N ILE A 199 -13.39 4.09 1.64
CA ILE A 199 -14.31 2.93 1.77
C ILE A 199 -15.36 2.95 0.66
N ASP A 200 -15.93 4.10 0.35
CA ASP A 200 -16.93 4.24 -0.71
C ASP A 200 -16.33 3.96 -2.10
N LEU A 201 -15.06 4.35 -2.33
CA LEU A 201 -14.32 3.99 -3.55
C LEU A 201 -14.18 2.47 -3.68
N GLY A 202 -13.81 1.78 -2.61
CA GLY A 202 -13.73 0.32 -2.60
C GLY A 202 -15.08 -0.34 -2.92
N ARG A 203 -16.16 0.15 -2.33
CA ARG A 203 -17.52 -0.32 -2.61
C ARG A 203 -17.92 -0.12 -4.07
N ALA A 204 -17.60 1.05 -4.64
CA ALA A 204 -17.89 1.37 -6.04
C ALA A 204 -17.11 0.44 -6.98
N ILE A 205 -15.81 0.19 -6.70
CA ILE A 205 -14.99 -0.76 -7.45
C ILE A 205 -15.64 -2.16 -7.41
N ALA A 206 -16.03 -2.64 -6.22
CA ALA A 206 -16.65 -3.95 -6.08
C ALA A 206 -18.01 -4.04 -6.80
N GLU A 207 -18.79 -2.97 -6.81
CA GLU A 207 -20.06 -2.91 -7.55
C GLU A 207 -19.83 -3.00 -9.07
N LEU A 208 -18.87 -2.28 -9.60
CA LEU A 208 -18.50 -2.35 -11.01
C LEU A 208 -17.99 -3.75 -11.39
N CYS A 209 -17.10 -4.31 -10.58
CA CYS A 209 -16.58 -5.66 -10.80
C CYS A 209 -17.69 -6.72 -10.77
N ARG A 210 -18.79 -6.54 -10.04
CA ARG A 210 -19.93 -7.49 -10.05
C ARG A 210 -20.56 -7.70 -11.42
N LYS A 211 -20.34 -6.79 -12.35
CA LYS A 211 -20.87 -6.85 -13.71
C LYS A 211 -19.90 -7.49 -14.70
N ARG A 212 -18.78 -8.03 -14.21
CA ARG A 212 -17.73 -8.69 -14.98
C ARG A 212 -17.70 -10.19 -14.66
N ASP A 213 -17.28 -11.00 -15.62
CA ASP A 213 -17.08 -12.45 -15.42
C ASP A 213 -15.68 -12.79 -14.90
N GLN A 214 -14.75 -11.81 -14.94
CA GLN A 214 -13.38 -11.97 -14.47
C GLN A 214 -13.32 -12.23 -12.96
N LYS A 215 -12.45 -13.13 -12.54
CA LYS A 215 -12.05 -13.30 -11.14
C LYS A 215 -11.06 -12.21 -10.77
N ILE A 216 -11.43 -11.32 -9.89
CA ILE A 216 -10.61 -10.16 -9.54
C ILE A 216 -10.17 -10.24 -8.09
N ALA A 217 -8.89 -9.98 -7.84
CA ALA A 217 -8.34 -9.72 -6.51
C ALA A 217 -8.04 -8.22 -6.35
N ILE A 218 -8.07 -7.73 -5.11
CA ILE A 218 -7.68 -6.35 -4.77
C ILE A 218 -6.57 -6.36 -3.72
N PHE A 219 -5.57 -5.53 -3.90
CA PHE A 219 -4.42 -5.42 -3.01
C PHE A 219 -4.16 -3.96 -2.62
N GLY A 220 -4.24 -3.65 -1.33
CA GLY A 220 -3.89 -2.34 -0.78
C GLY A 220 -2.52 -2.39 -0.12
N THR A 221 -1.68 -1.41 -0.38
CA THR A 221 -0.33 -1.40 0.19
C THR A 221 0.03 -0.03 0.76
N GLY A 222 0.78 -0.04 1.88
CA GLY A 222 1.17 1.15 2.62
C GLY A 222 0.90 1.04 4.12
N GLY A 223 1.26 2.07 4.88
CA GLY A 223 1.04 2.11 6.32
C GLY A 223 1.76 0.96 7.07
N LEU A 224 1.46 0.68 8.33
CA LEU A 224 0.45 1.36 9.12
C LEU A 224 0.99 2.71 9.65
N SER A 225 1.01 2.93 10.99
CA SER A 225 1.48 4.19 11.54
C SER A 225 2.97 4.39 11.30
N HIS A 226 3.35 5.55 10.78
CA HIS A 226 4.72 6.03 10.63
C HIS A 226 4.75 7.49 10.20
N ASP A 227 5.87 8.15 10.44
CA ASP A 227 6.07 9.56 10.08
C ASP A 227 7.51 9.77 9.56
N PRO A 228 7.84 9.30 8.33
CA PRO A 228 9.19 9.40 7.81
C PRO A 228 9.56 10.86 7.56
N ARG A 229 10.65 11.32 8.21
CA ARG A 229 11.14 12.71 8.16
C ARG A 229 10.20 13.78 8.74
N GLY A 230 9.09 13.39 9.34
CA GLY A 230 8.21 14.28 10.06
C GLY A 230 8.64 14.46 11.52
N PRO A 231 7.93 15.30 12.28
CA PRO A 231 8.28 15.62 13.66
C PRO A 231 8.24 14.41 14.62
N ARG A 232 7.59 13.32 14.20
CA ARG A 232 7.49 12.07 14.96
C ARG A 232 8.30 10.93 14.33
N GLY A 233 9.22 11.22 13.41
CA GLY A 233 10.06 10.20 12.76
C GLY A 233 10.73 9.26 13.76
N GLY A 234 10.58 7.94 13.57
CA GLY A 234 11.05 6.89 14.49
C GLY A 234 9.99 6.38 15.47
N TRP A 235 8.83 7.05 15.58
CA TRP A 235 7.73 6.60 16.43
C TRP A 235 6.73 5.77 15.64
N VAL A 236 6.23 4.70 16.29
CA VAL A 236 5.14 3.84 15.79
C VAL A 236 3.99 3.92 16.78
N ASP A 237 2.78 4.21 16.30
CA ASP A 237 1.58 4.28 17.12
C ASP A 237 0.91 2.88 17.19
N GLU A 238 1.51 1.98 17.96
CA GLU A 238 1.01 0.62 18.12
C GLU A 238 -0.46 0.55 18.60
N PRO A 239 -0.95 1.38 19.54
CA PRO A 239 -2.36 1.41 19.91
C PRO A 239 -3.30 1.74 18.74
N LEU A 240 -2.95 2.73 17.90
CA LEU A 240 -3.71 3.06 16.70
C LEU A 240 -3.72 1.89 15.73
N ASP A 241 -2.56 1.33 15.41
CA ASP A 241 -2.42 0.22 14.47
C ASP A 241 -3.28 -0.98 14.88
N ARG A 242 -3.19 -1.38 16.16
CA ARG A 242 -4.00 -2.48 16.69
C ARG A 242 -5.50 -2.18 16.65
N SER A 243 -5.88 -0.93 16.90
CA SER A 243 -7.27 -0.47 16.82
C SER A 243 -7.82 -0.57 15.38
N VAL A 244 -7.01 -0.17 14.38
CA VAL A 244 -7.37 -0.28 12.95
C VAL A 244 -7.47 -1.74 12.54
N LEU A 245 -6.46 -2.55 12.85
CA LEU A 245 -6.45 -3.98 12.52
C LEU A 245 -7.63 -4.74 13.14
N GLN A 246 -7.99 -4.41 14.37
CA GLN A 246 -9.17 -5.00 15.03
C GLN A 246 -10.47 -4.60 14.32
N ALA A 247 -10.60 -3.34 13.89
CA ALA A 247 -11.77 -2.88 13.15
C ALA A 247 -11.85 -3.56 11.77
N LEU A 248 -10.72 -3.74 11.08
CA LEU A 248 -10.65 -4.50 9.83
C LEU A 248 -11.03 -5.98 10.03
N ALA A 249 -10.54 -6.62 11.10
CA ALA A 249 -10.86 -8.00 11.40
C ALA A 249 -12.36 -8.22 11.70
N ASN A 250 -12.99 -7.24 12.32
CA ASN A 250 -14.42 -7.29 12.66
C ASN A 250 -15.34 -6.75 11.54
N ALA A 251 -14.82 -6.34 10.40
CA ALA A 251 -15.56 -5.61 9.36
C ALA A 251 -16.31 -4.37 9.89
N ASP A 252 -15.77 -3.71 10.92
CA ASP A 252 -16.36 -2.52 11.53
C ASP A 252 -16.10 -1.27 10.67
N LEU A 253 -16.80 -1.22 9.54
CA LEU A 253 -16.64 -0.14 8.57
C LEU A 253 -17.08 1.22 9.13
N ASP A 254 -18.01 1.25 10.09
CA ASP A 254 -18.46 2.51 10.68
C ASP A 254 -17.37 3.13 11.56
N ARG A 255 -16.66 2.33 12.33
CA ARG A 255 -15.47 2.76 13.05
C ARG A 255 -14.36 3.21 12.09
N LEU A 256 -14.09 2.45 11.04
CA LEU A 256 -13.07 2.79 10.04
C LEU A 256 -13.40 4.10 9.29
N ARG A 257 -14.66 4.39 9.02
CA ARG A 257 -15.10 5.67 8.41
C ARG A 257 -14.81 6.90 9.25
N SER A 258 -14.69 6.73 10.56
CA SER A 258 -14.38 7.83 11.48
C SER A 258 -12.89 8.13 11.61
N LEU A 259 -12.01 7.30 11.02
CA LEU A 259 -10.57 7.60 10.97
C LEU A 259 -10.33 8.93 10.25
N PHE A 260 -9.32 9.65 10.71
CA PHE A 260 -8.91 10.95 10.17
C PHE A 260 -9.92 12.10 10.34
N LEU A 261 -10.99 11.94 11.13
CA LEU A 261 -11.92 13.03 11.45
C LEU A 261 -11.33 14.02 12.46
N LEU A 262 -10.39 13.58 13.28
CA LEU A 262 -9.66 14.43 14.22
C LEU A 262 -8.36 14.87 13.57
N ASN A 263 -8.06 16.17 13.70
CA ASN A 263 -6.74 16.68 13.37
C ASN A 263 -5.76 16.30 14.48
N SER A 264 -4.92 15.32 14.21
CA SER A 264 -3.92 14.80 15.15
C SER A 264 -2.64 14.44 14.38
N ASP A 265 -1.50 14.77 14.95
CA ASP A 265 -0.18 14.45 14.39
C ASP A 265 -0.02 12.97 14.07
N THR A 266 -0.73 12.10 14.82
CA THR A 266 -0.76 10.65 14.57
C THR A 266 -1.28 10.29 13.19
N TYR A 267 -2.19 11.09 12.61
CA TYR A 267 -2.82 10.81 11.32
C TYR A 267 -2.08 11.43 10.13
N HIS A 268 -1.03 12.21 10.37
CA HIS A 268 -0.21 12.80 9.33
C HIS A 268 0.92 11.85 8.88
N GLY A 269 1.60 12.23 7.80
CA GLY A 269 2.68 11.45 7.21
C GLY A 269 2.21 10.08 6.71
N GLY A 270 3.06 9.09 6.84
CA GLY A 270 2.81 7.74 6.33
C GLY A 270 1.63 7.00 6.96
N THR A 271 1.15 7.42 8.15
CA THR A 271 -0.08 6.88 8.72
C THR A 271 -1.29 7.10 7.79
N GLY A 272 -1.24 8.14 6.96
CA GLY A 272 -2.23 8.41 5.93
C GLY A 272 -2.46 7.27 4.94
N GLU A 273 -1.45 6.42 4.73
CA GLU A 273 -1.50 5.27 3.81
C GLU A 273 -2.46 4.16 4.23
N ILE A 274 -2.94 4.18 5.49
CA ILE A 274 -4.06 3.32 5.92
C ILE A 274 -5.27 3.47 4.98
N ARG A 275 -5.42 4.60 4.29
CA ARG A 275 -6.44 4.83 3.26
C ARG A 275 -6.46 3.74 2.18
N ASN A 276 -5.30 3.21 1.80
CA ASN A 276 -5.21 2.12 0.82
C ASN A 276 -5.88 0.83 1.33
N TRP A 277 -5.70 0.52 2.63
CA TRP A 277 -6.37 -0.61 3.28
C TRP A 277 -7.89 -0.40 3.38
N LEU A 278 -8.33 0.86 3.56
CA LEU A 278 -9.75 1.20 3.63
C LEU A 278 -10.46 0.99 2.29
N VAL A 279 -9.76 1.19 1.16
CA VAL A 279 -10.31 0.83 -0.16
C VAL A 279 -10.53 -0.68 -0.25
N VAL A 280 -9.57 -1.48 0.19
CA VAL A 280 -9.72 -2.95 0.22
C VAL A 280 -10.88 -3.35 1.13
N ALA A 281 -10.94 -2.83 2.36
CA ALA A 281 -12.02 -3.11 3.30
C ALA A 281 -13.40 -2.73 2.71
N GLY A 282 -13.49 -1.57 2.04
CA GLY A 282 -14.69 -1.16 1.33
C GLY A 282 -15.11 -2.12 0.22
N ALA A 283 -14.14 -2.64 -0.55
CA ALA A 283 -14.39 -3.60 -1.61
C ALA A 283 -14.83 -4.98 -1.07
N MET A 284 -14.32 -5.38 0.10
CA MET A 284 -14.65 -6.65 0.75
C MET A 284 -15.94 -6.59 1.58
N GLY A 285 -16.45 -5.38 1.86
CA GLY A 285 -17.74 -5.17 2.52
C GLY A 285 -17.80 -5.76 3.93
N ASP A 286 -18.74 -6.68 4.16
CA ASP A 286 -18.98 -7.30 5.48
C ASP A 286 -18.02 -8.46 5.79
N CYS A 287 -17.06 -8.77 4.90
CA CYS A 287 -16.04 -9.76 5.15
C CYS A 287 -14.96 -9.16 6.06
N GLY A 288 -14.73 -9.75 7.22
CA GLY A 288 -13.64 -9.38 8.12
C GLY A 288 -12.28 -9.84 7.60
N ALA A 289 -11.24 -9.05 7.89
CA ALA A 289 -9.87 -9.40 7.57
C ALA A 289 -9.32 -10.50 8.49
N THR A 290 -8.56 -11.43 7.93
CA THR A 290 -7.63 -12.24 8.71
C THR A 290 -6.31 -11.49 8.80
N ILE A 291 -5.94 -11.08 10.02
CA ILE A 291 -4.64 -10.45 10.26
C ILE A 291 -3.57 -11.56 10.27
N VAL A 292 -2.67 -11.50 9.30
CA VAL A 292 -1.58 -12.49 9.16
C VAL A 292 -0.50 -12.24 10.20
N ASP A 293 -0.04 -10.99 10.28
CA ASP A 293 0.95 -10.56 11.27
C ASP A 293 0.91 -9.04 11.45
N TYR A 294 1.41 -8.59 12.60
CA TYR A 294 1.66 -7.20 12.92
C TYR A 294 2.89 -7.06 13.81
N MET A 295 3.74 -6.10 13.49
CA MET A 295 4.96 -5.79 14.25
C MET A 295 5.17 -4.28 14.30
N ALA A 296 5.32 -3.71 15.49
CA ALA A 296 5.84 -2.37 15.65
C ALA A 296 7.37 -2.42 15.49
N VAL A 297 7.90 -2.05 14.30
CA VAL A 297 9.33 -2.18 14.00
C VAL A 297 9.96 -0.79 13.91
N HIS A 298 10.65 -0.39 14.97
CA HIS A 298 11.21 0.95 15.08
C HIS A 298 12.34 1.18 14.06
N HIS A 299 13.18 0.17 13.76
CA HIS A 299 14.22 0.30 12.73
C HIS A 299 13.69 0.31 11.30
N ILE A 300 12.42 -0.05 11.09
CA ILE A 300 11.69 0.22 9.85
C ILE A 300 10.92 1.53 9.94
N ILE A 301 10.80 2.11 11.15
CA ILE A 301 10.02 3.29 11.52
C ILE A 301 8.51 3.14 11.25
N THR A 302 8.01 1.93 11.20
CA THR A 302 6.65 1.64 10.69
C THR A 302 6.00 0.54 11.49
N GLY A 303 4.70 0.66 11.76
CA GLY A 303 3.85 -0.47 12.11
C GLY A 303 3.70 -1.38 10.90
N VAL A 304 4.40 -2.51 10.88
CA VAL A 304 4.41 -3.44 9.74
C VAL A 304 3.27 -4.42 9.89
N GLY A 305 2.31 -4.37 8.99
CA GLY A 305 1.10 -5.19 9.00
C GLY A 305 0.89 -5.98 7.71
N PHE A 306 0.19 -7.12 7.84
CA PHE A 306 -0.23 -7.99 6.74
C PHE A 306 -1.62 -8.56 7.03
N ALA A 307 -2.50 -8.51 6.03
CA ALA A 307 -3.85 -9.04 6.15
C ALA A 307 -4.38 -9.58 4.82
N TYR A 308 -5.40 -10.45 4.90
CA TYR A 308 -6.20 -10.84 3.74
C TYR A 308 -7.68 -10.96 4.10
N TRP A 309 -8.53 -10.83 3.08
CA TRP A 309 -9.98 -11.06 3.13
C TRP A 309 -10.32 -12.19 2.17
N ASP A 310 -10.97 -13.23 2.69
CA ASP A 310 -11.33 -14.43 1.93
C ASP A 310 -12.81 -14.77 2.22
N PRO A 311 -13.75 -14.20 1.45
CA PRO A 311 -15.18 -14.40 1.68
C PRO A 311 -15.63 -15.86 1.62
N ALA A 312 -14.90 -16.73 0.92
CA ALA A 312 -15.21 -18.15 0.85
C ALA A 312 -15.04 -18.89 2.20
N LYS A 313 -14.35 -18.27 3.16
CA LYS A 313 -14.17 -18.80 4.52
C LYS A 313 -15.19 -18.26 5.53
N SER A 314 -16.02 -17.31 5.13
CA SER A 314 -17.00 -16.65 5.99
C SER A 314 -18.39 -17.30 5.96
N ILE A 315 -18.51 -18.50 5.33
CA ILE A 315 -19.75 -19.28 5.21
C ILE A 315 -19.66 -20.51 6.10
#